data_71fac0a8eade30d0b79988d09d47dc44
#
_entry.id   71fac0a8eade30d0b79988d09d47dc44
#
_cell.length_a   1.000
_cell.length_b   1.000
_cell.length_c   1.000
_cell.angle_alpha   90.00
_cell.angle_beta   90.00
_cell.angle_gamma   90.00
#
_symmetry.space_group_name_H-M   'P 1'
#
loop_
_entity.id
_entity.type
_entity.pdbx_description
1 polymer ?
#
loop_
_entity_poly.entity_id
_entity_poly.type
_entity_poly.pdbx_seq_one_letter_code
_entity_poly.pdbx_strand_id
1 'polypeptide(L)'
;MKLLTILGSANSKDGIIPPFGLERIRVAASELERDEDLRVIPSGGFGYFNESDVPHYELVVAELKRLGVSQDRILPGILAKHTVDEAVMLKAHLESMGVDSLTIITSKFHRVRCLAIFADIMPYIRFNIIGTDNMMSEEELNPYLEKEALRLGELVRQGGVRV
;
A
#
# COMPACT_ATOMS: atom_id res chain seq x y z
N MET A 1 1.71 5.88 19.28
CA MET A 1 2.18 5.90 17.88
C MET A 1 1.10 5.34 17.00
N LYS A 2 0.75 6.03 15.92
CA LYS A 2 -0.20 5.57 14.90
C LYS A 2 0.57 5.17 13.65
N LEU A 3 0.10 4.16 12.94
CA LEU A 3 0.78 3.66 11.74
C LEU A 3 -0.07 3.82 10.48
N LEU A 4 0.62 4.17 9.41
CA LEU A 4 0.12 4.25 8.05
C LEU A 4 1.02 3.41 7.15
N THR A 5 0.45 2.72 6.18
CA THR A 5 1.21 2.10 5.09
C THR A 5 0.72 2.60 3.74
N ILE A 6 1.65 2.74 2.81
CA ILE A 6 1.35 3.00 1.40
C ILE A 6 1.59 1.69 0.66
N LEU A 7 0.53 1.10 0.13
CA LEU A 7 0.68 -0.14 -0.65
C LEU A 7 1.42 0.13 -1.95
N GLY A 8 2.28 -0.81 -2.32
CA GLY A 8 3.08 -0.74 -3.51
C GLY A 8 2.25 -0.55 -4.79
N SER A 9 2.83 0.13 -5.75
CA SER A 9 2.28 0.34 -7.09
C SER A 9 3.29 -0.06 -8.15
N ALA A 10 2.96 0.17 -9.42
CA ALA A 10 3.91 -0.01 -10.50
C ALA A 10 4.99 1.09 -10.50
N ASN A 11 6.14 0.79 -11.08
CA ASN A 11 7.12 1.77 -11.53
C ASN A 11 7.85 1.26 -12.77
N SER A 12 8.33 2.19 -13.59
CA SER A 12 9.09 1.88 -14.79
C SER A 12 10.52 1.42 -14.45
N LYS A 13 11.25 0.99 -15.50
CA LYS A 13 12.66 0.62 -15.40
C LYS A 13 13.54 1.77 -14.89
N ASP A 14 13.17 3.01 -15.20
CA ASP A 14 13.90 4.21 -14.73
C ASP A 14 13.41 4.69 -13.35
N GLY A 15 12.60 3.90 -12.65
CA GLY A 15 12.09 4.22 -11.33
C GLY A 15 10.97 5.27 -11.32
N ILE A 16 10.29 5.49 -12.45
CA ILE A 16 9.19 6.45 -12.52
C ILE A 16 7.92 5.82 -11.99
N ILE A 17 7.36 6.41 -10.95
CA ILE A 17 6.07 6.02 -10.38
C ILE A 17 4.95 6.68 -11.22
N PRO A 18 3.94 5.92 -11.68
CA PRO A 18 2.83 6.47 -12.45
C PRO A 18 1.93 7.38 -11.61
N PRO A 19 1.10 8.23 -12.24
CA PRO A 19 0.27 9.21 -11.54
C PRO A 19 -0.57 8.65 -10.40
N PHE A 20 -1.17 7.46 -10.54
CA PHE A 20 -1.96 6.83 -9.49
C PHE A 20 -1.12 6.38 -8.28
N GLY A 21 0.14 6.00 -8.49
CA GLY A 21 1.08 5.70 -7.41
C GLY A 21 1.53 6.96 -6.69
N LEU A 22 1.85 8.03 -7.43
CA LEU A 22 2.20 9.33 -6.87
C LEU A 22 1.04 9.92 -6.04
N GLU A 23 -0.19 9.71 -6.46
CA GLU A 23 -1.36 10.16 -5.70
C GLU A 23 -1.46 9.49 -4.33
N ARG A 24 -1.19 8.18 -4.23
CA ARG A 24 -1.10 7.49 -2.94
C ARG A 24 -0.08 8.14 -2.02
N ILE A 25 1.08 8.49 -2.54
CA ILE A 25 2.17 9.11 -1.77
C ILE A 25 1.78 10.52 -1.30
N ARG A 26 1.12 11.32 -2.16
CA ARG A 26 0.62 12.66 -1.79
C ARG A 26 -0.44 12.61 -0.70
N VAL A 27 -1.37 11.66 -0.79
CA VAL A 27 -2.39 11.46 0.26
C VAL A 27 -1.72 11.05 1.57
N ALA A 28 -0.73 10.15 1.53
CA ALA A 28 0.03 9.78 2.72
C ALA A 28 0.76 10.97 3.35
N ALA A 29 1.43 11.79 2.54
CA ALA A 29 2.12 13.00 3.03
C ALA A 29 1.13 13.97 3.70
N SER A 30 -0.07 14.15 3.11
CA SER A 30 -1.12 14.98 3.71
C SER A 30 -1.66 14.42 5.03
N GLU A 31 -1.83 13.10 5.16
CA GLU A 31 -2.22 12.47 6.43
C GLU A 31 -1.13 12.63 7.50
N LEU A 32 0.14 12.47 7.11
CA LEU A 32 1.27 12.71 7.99
C LEU A 32 1.36 14.16 8.47
N GLU A 33 1.07 15.13 7.60
CA GLU A 33 1.04 16.55 7.96
C GLU A 33 -0.05 16.86 9.00
N ARG A 34 -1.21 16.20 8.92
CA ARG A 34 -2.35 16.41 9.81
C ARG A 34 -2.18 15.77 11.19
N ASP A 35 -1.36 14.74 11.32
CA ASP A 35 -1.21 13.97 12.55
C ASP A 35 0.27 13.73 12.86
N GLU A 36 0.79 14.44 13.85
CA GLU A 36 2.20 14.37 14.26
C GLU A 36 2.61 13.01 14.85
N ASP A 37 1.65 12.25 15.39
CA ASP A 37 1.89 10.91 15.96
C ASP A 37 1.95 9.82 14.89
N LEU A 38 1.55 10.12 13.66
CA LEU A 38 1.49 9.17 12.57
C LEU A 38 2.89 8.89 12.01
N ARG A 39 3.21 7.62 11.79
CA ARG A 39 4.44 7.16 11.12
C ARG A 39 4.07 6.32 9.91
N VAL A 40 4.89 6.35 8.88
CA VAL A 40 4.63 5.63 7.63
C VAL A 40 5.59 4.45 7.46
N ILE A 41 5.04 3.30 7.06
CA ILE A 41 5.78 2.13 6.57
C ILE A 41 5.53 2.06 5.07
N PRO A 42 6.47 2.46 4.21
CA PRO A 42 6.33 2.32 2.76
C PRO A 42 6.47 0.86 2.35
N SER A 43 5.67 0.42 1.38
CA SER A 43 5.65 -0.96 0.91
C SER A 43 6.01 -1.07 -0.57
N GLY A 44 6.58 -2.22 -0.92
CA GLY A 44 6.87 -2.65 -2.27
C GLY A 44 8.35 -2.99 -2.47
N GLY A 45 8.60 -4.21 -2.93
CA GLY A 45 9.93 -4.72 -3.28
C GLY A 45 10.11 -4.83 -4.78
N PHE A 46 10.58 -6.00 -5.20
CA PHE A 46 10.81 -6.40 -6.60
C PHE A 46 9.66 -7.27 -7.11
N GLY A 47 8.42 -6.87 -6.85
CA GLY A 47 7.24 -7.55 -7.37
C GLY A 47 7.07 -7.35 -8.89
N TYR A 48 6.09 -8.04 -9.46
CA TYR A 48 5.81 -8.06 -10.90
C TYR A 48 5.67 -6.66 -11.55
N PHE A 49 5.26 -5.66 -10.77
CA PHE A 49 5.06 -4.29 -11.26
C PHE A 49 6.27 -3.37 -11.09
N ASN A 50 7.34 -3.85 -10.48
CA ASN A 50 8.60 -3.11 -10.38
C ASN A 50 9.56 -3.56 -11.47
N GLU A 51 9.80 -2.71 -12.45
CA GLU A 51 10.70 -2.98 -13.58
C GLU A 51 12.14 -2.48 -13.32
N SER A 52 12.38 -1.80 -12.20
CA SER A 52 13.69 -1.22 -11.87
C SER A 52 14.54 -2.12 -10.96
N ASP A 53 15.83 -1.79 -10.83
CA ASP A 53 16.79 -2.45 -9.94
C ASP A 53 16.73 -1.90 -8.49
N VAL A 54 15.79 -0.99 -8.22
CA VAL A 54 15.58 -0.38 -6.89
C VAL A 54 14.27 -0.89 -6.31
N PRO A 55 14.21 -1.29 -5.03
CA PRO A 55 12.96 -1.68 -4.40
C PRO A 55 11.94 -0.54 -4.47
N HIS A 56 10.69 -0.84 -4.78
CA HIS A 56 9.66 0.18 -4.96
C HIS A 56 9.52 1.11 -3.74
N TYR A 57 9.62 0.57 -2.51
CA TYR A 57 9.50 1.39 -1.30
C TYR A 57 10.56 2.48 -1.20
N GLU A 58 11.76 2.31 -1.79
CA GLU A 58 12.80 3.35 -1.79
C GLU A 58 12.42 4.52 -2.68
N LEU A 59 11.75 4.26 -3.81
CA LEU A 59 11.19 5.30 -4.67
C LEU A 59 10.09 6.07 -3.92
N VAL A 60 9.26 5.36 -3.16
CA VAL A 60 8.23 5.97 -2.30
C VAL A 60 8.86 6.85 -1.22
N VAL A 61 9.93 6.38 -0.57
CA VAL A 61 10.67 7.15 0.44
C VAL A 61 11.26 8.43 -0.17
N ALA A 62 11.86 8.33 -1.35
CA ALA A 62 12.42 9.50 -2.04
C ALA A 62 11.34 10.55 -2.32
N GLU A 63 10.16 10.12 -2.77
CA GLU A 63 9.05 11.03 -3.05
C GLU A 63 8.44 11.62 -1.77
N LEU A 64 8.29 10.85 -0.68
CA LEU A 64 7.85 11.36 0.62
C LEU A 64 8.78 12.47 1.13
N LYS A 65 10.09 12.28 1.03
CA LYS A 65 11.09 13.30 1.39
C LYS A 65 10.99 14.55 0.51
N ARG A 66 10.77 14.37 -0.79
CA ARG A 66 10.54 15.47 -1.73
C ARG A 66 9.32 16.30 -1.36
N LEU A 67 8.29 15.65 -0.79
CA LEU A 67 7.07 16.29 -0.28
C LEU A 67 7.23 16.87 1.14
N GLY A 68 8.43 16.83 1.72
CA GLY A 68 8.73 17.44 3.01
C GLY A 68 8.50 16.53 4.23
N VAL A 69 8.22 15.24 4.03
CA VAL A 69 8.09 14.30 5.15
C VAL A 69 9.47 14.04 5.75
N SER A 70 9.61 14.30 7.06
CA SER A 70 10.89 14.12 7.77
C SER A 70 11.25 12.65 7.96
N GLN A 71 12.54 12.35 7.98
CA GLN A 71 13.06 10.98 8.02
C GLN A 71 12.63 10.20 9.26
N ASP A 72 12.52 10.84 10.41
CA ASP A 72 12.07 10.25 11.67
C ASP A 72 10.60 9.77 11.65
N ARG A 73 9.84 10.23 10.67
CA ARG A 73 8.45 9.83 10.41
C ARG A 73 8.34 8.63 9.47
N ILE A 74 9.43 8.26 8.79
CA ILE A 74 9.47 7.18 7.81
C ILE A 74 10.17 5.98 8.45
N LEU A 75 9.39 4.94 8.71
CA LEU A 75 9.90 3.66 9.24
C LEU A 75 10.53 2.82 8.13
N PRO A 76 11.32 1.79 8.46
CA PRO A 76 11.88 0.89 7.46
C PRO A 76 10.80 0.33 6.54
N GLY A 77 11.06 0.37 5.23
CA GLY A 77 10.15 -0.15 4.22
C GLY A 77 10.12 -1.67 4.17
N ILE A 78 9.08 -2.23 3.57
CA ILE A 78 8.91 -3.68 3.41
C ILE A 78 9.08 -4.11 1.95
N LEU A 79 9.81 -5.21 1.74
CA LEU A 79 10.16 -5.78 0.43
C LEU A 79 9.07 -6.71 -0.12
N ALA A 80 7.81 -6.32 0.01
CA ALA A 80 6.69 -7.13 -0.45
C ALA A 80 6.63 -7.21 -1.98
N LYS A 81 6.23 -8.37 -2.50
CA LYS A 81 6.07 -8.64 -3.94
C LYS A 81 4.63 -8.42 -4.42
N HIS A 82 3.67 -8.60 -3.54
CA HIS A 82 2.23 -8.48 -3.81
C HIS A 82 1.46 -8.24 -2.52
N THR A 83 0.17 -8.00 -2.61
CA THR A 83 -0.68 -7.57 -1.47
C THR A 83 -0.72 -8.57 -0.30
N VAL A 84 -0.63 -9.87 -0.57
CA VAL A 84 -0.58 -10.89 0.50
C VAL A 84 0.73 -10.77 1.28
N ASP A 85 1.87 -10.62 0.58
CA ASP A 85 3.17 -10.37 1.22
C ASP A 85 3.15 -9.09 2.06
N GLU A 86 2.51 -8.02 1.54
CA GLU A 86 2.36 -6.76 2.28
C GLU A 86 1.65 -7.00 3.61
N ALA A 87 0.54 -7.72 3.61
CA ALA A 87 -0.22 -7.99 4.82
C ALA A 87 0.57 -8.87 5.81
N VAL A 88 1.26 -9.91 5.33
CA VAL A 88 2.07 -10.81 6.17
C VAL A 88 3.25 -10.06 6.81
N MET A 89 3.98 -9.28 6.03
CA MET A 89 5.13 -8.53 6.52
C MET A 89 4.72 -7.41 7.48
N LEU A 90 3.61 -6.70 7.17
CA LEU A 90 3.06 -5.68 8.07
C LEU A 90 2.57 -6.27 9.38
N LYS A 91 1.96 -7.47 9.37
CA LYS A 91 1.56 -8.17 10.59
C LYS A 91 2.72 -8.30 11.58
N ALA A 92 3.87 -8.78 11.12
CA ALA A 92 5.06 -8.94 11.96
C ALA A 92 5.53 -7.59 12.54
N HIS A 93 5.49 -6.51 11.77
CA HIS A 93 5.83 -5.16 12.23
C HIS A 93 4.84 -4.66 13.29
N LEU A 94 3.53 -4.78 13.05
CA LEU A 94 2.49 -4.33 13.98
C LEU A 94 2.57 -5.07 15.33
N GLU A 95 2.74 -6.39 15.28
CA GLU A 95 2.90 -7.22 16.48
C GLU A 95 4.12 -6.83 17.29
N SER A 96 5.26 -6.59 16.65
CA SER A 96 6.50 -6.18 17.33
C SER A 96 6.41 -4.81 18.00
N MET A 97 5.53 -3.93 17.49
CA MET A 97 5.32 -2.57 18.02
C MET A 97 4.14 -2.49 19.00
N GLY A 98 3.36 -3.57 19.18
CA GLY A 98 2.15 -3.56 20.01
C GLY A 98 1.05 -2.63 19.47
N VAL A 99 0.93 -2.51 18.15
CA VAL A 99 -0.04 -1.64 17.47
C VAL A 99 -1.25 -2.44 17.02
N ASP A 100 -2.45 -1.95 17.31
CA ASP A 100 -3.74 -2.60 17.03
C ASP A 100 -4.55 -1.96 15.91
N SER A 101 -3.99 -0.93 15.26
CA SER A 101 -4.67 -0.20 14.18
C SER A 101 -3.72 0.24 13.09
N LEU A 102 -4.18 0.20 11.85
CA LEU A 102 -3.40 0.55 10.67
C LEU A 102 -4.25 1.35 9.68
N THR A 103 -3.72 2.51 9.26
CA THR A 103 -4.24 3.20 8.08
C THR A 103 -3.54 2.68 6.83
N ILE A 104 -4.31 2.28 5.83
CA ILE A 104 -3.80 1.77 4.56
C ILE A 104 -4.18 2.73 3.45
N ILE A 105 -3.20 3.19 2.69
CA ILE A 105 -3.43 3.99 1.48
C ILE A 105 -3.23 3.12 0.25
N THR A 106 -4.25 3.08 -0.58
CA THR A 106 -4.27 2.33 -1.84
C THR A 106 -5.19 3.03 -2.85
N SER A 107 -5.31 2.49 -4.05
CA SER A 107 -6.26 3.00 -5.05
C SER A 107 -7.69 2.52 -4.75
N LYS A 108 -8.71 3.34 -5.05
CA LYS A 108 -10.13 2.99 -4.84
C LYS A 108 -10.51 1.64 -5.44
N PHE A 109 -10.03 1.33 -6.65
CA PHE A 109 -10.32 0.07 -7.31
C PHE A 109 -9.78 -1.15 -6.54
N HIS A 110 -8.74 -0.98 -5.71
CA HIS A 110 -8.10 -2.05 -4.95
C HIS A 110 -8.65 -2.23 -3.53
N ARG A 111 -9.45 -1.27 -3.01
CA ARG A 111 -9.90 -1.24 -1.60
C ARG A 111 -10.54 -2.53 -1.12
N VAL A 112 -11.48 -3.08 -1.89
CA VAL A 112 -12.27 -4.25 -1.46
C VAL A 112 -11.39 -5.48 -1.30
N ARG A 113 -10.54 -5.76 -2.28
CA ARG A 113 -9.61 -6.89 -2.22
C ARG A 113 -8.54 -6.69 -1.15
N CYS A 114 -8.04 -5.47 -0.99
CA CYS A 114 -7.12 -5.11 0.08
C CYS A 114 -7.75 -5.43 1.45
N LEU A 115 -8.96 -4.93 1.72
CA LEU A 115 -9.65 -5.19 2.98
C LEU A 115 -9.86 -6.70 3.22
N ALA A 116 -10.28 -7.44 2.20
CA ALA A 116 -10.48 -8.89 2.32
C ALA A 116 -9.18 -9.62 2.71
N ILE A 117 -8.05 -9.28 2.09
CA ILE A 117 -6.74 -9.89 2.39
C ILE A 117 -6.25 -9.51 3.79
N PHE A 118 -6.28 -8.24 4.12
CA PHE A 118 -5.76 -7.74 5.39
C PHE A 118 -6.60 -8.21 6.59
N ALA A 119 -7.94 -8.23 6.47
CA ALA A 119 -8.82 -8.72 7.52
C ALA A 119 -8.68 -10.23 7.76
N ASP A 120 -8.41 -11.00 6.72
CA ASP A 120 -8.19 -12.44 6.84
C ASP A 120 -6.85 -12.77 7.53
N ILE A 121 -5.79 -12.04 7.21
CA ILE A 121 -4.45 -12.23 7.78
C ILE A 121 -4.33 -11.65 9.19
N MET A 122 -5.00 -10.53 9.46
CA MET A 122 -4.91 -9.78 10.72
C MET A 122 -6.31 -9.42 11.27
N PRO A 123 -7.13 -10.42 11.65
CA PRO A 123 -8.53 -10.18 12.05
C PRO A 123 -8.69 -9.33 13.33
N TYR A 124 -7.61 -9.17 14.10
CA TYR A 124 -7.59 -8.39 15.34
C TYR A 124 -7.12 -6.94 15.15
N ILE A 125 -6.71 -6.56 13.94
CA ILE A 125 -6.30 -5.18 13.62
C ILE A 125 -7.49 -4.38 13.11
N ARG A 126 -7.60 -3.15 13.59
CA ARG A 126 -8.57 -2.17 13.07
C ARG A 126 -7.99 -1.45 11.86
N PHE A 127 -8.67 -1.55 10.72
CA PHE A 127 -8.22 -0.92 9.48
C PHE A 127 -9.01 0.35 9.17
N ASN A 128 -8.28 1.40 8.76
CA ASN A 128 -8.80 2.53 8.04
C ASN A 128 -8.22 2.51 6.63
N ILE A 129 -9.02 2.28 5.60
CA ILE A 129 -8.52 2.19 4.22
C ILE A 129 -8.92 3.43 3.44
N ILE A 130 -7.93 4.22 3.06
CA ILE A 130 -8.08 5.41 2.23
C ILE A 130 -7.81 4.99 0.78
N GLY A 131 -8.85 5.07 -0.05
CA GLY A 131 -8.75 4.82 -1.48
C GLY A 131 -8.56 6.13 -2.25
N THR A 132 -7.49 6.24 -3.03
CA THR A 132 -7.22 7.40 -3.87
C THR A 132 -8.01 7.36 -5.18
N ASP A 133 -8.35 8.52 -5.72
CA ASP A 133 -9.25 8.67 -6.87
C ASP A 133 -8.60 8.33 -8.23
N ASN A 134 -7.29 8.20 -8.29
CA ASN A 134 -6.47 7.79 -9.43
C ASN A 134 -6.42 8.73 -10.64
N MET A 135 -7.27 9.72 -10.74
CA MET A 135 -7.36 10.65 -11.89
C MET A 135 -7.38 9.93 -13.26
N MET A 136 -7.96 8.74 -13.31
CA MET A 136 -8.11 7.93 -14.51
C MET A 136 -9.47 8.16 -15.16
N SER A 137 -9.52 8.12 -16.49
CA SER A 137 -10.78 8.00 -17.23
C SER A 137 -11.43 6.63 -16.97
N GLU A 138 -12.72 6.49 -17.28
CA GLU A 138 -13.41 5.19 -17.17
C GLU A 138 -12.73 4.11 -18.03
N GLU A 139 -12.28 4.48 -19.22
CA GLU A 139 -11.59 3.59 -20.15
C GLU A 139 -10.26 3.06 -19.56
N GLU A 140 -9.49 3.93 -18.91
CA GLU A 140 -8.26 3.55 -18.23
C GLU A 140 -8.51 2.72 -16.95
N LEU A 141 -9.62 2.97 -16.26
CA LEU A 141 -9.96 2.31 -15.00
C LEU A 141 -10.53 0.90 -15.19
N ASN A 142 -11.32 0.68 -16.24
CA ASN A 142 -12.02 -0.59 -16.47
C ASN A 142 -11.12 -1.84 -16.41
N PRO A 143 -9.93 -1.89 -17.05
CA PRO A 143 -9.04 -3.05 -16.95
C PRO A 143 -8.60 -3.38 -15.52
N TYR A 144 -8.45 -2.36 -14.68
CA TYR A 144 -8.10 -2.57 -13.26
C TYR A 144 -9.29 -3.14 -12.47
N LEU A 145 -10.51 -2.63 -12.71
CA LEU A 145 -11.72 -3.14 -12.06
C LEU A 145 -11.99 -4.60 -12.44
N GLU A 146 -11.83 -4.96 -13.71
CA GLU A 146 -11.98 -6.34 -14.17
C GLU A 146 -10.95 -7.27 -13.50
N LYS A 147 -9.69 -6.87 -13.43
CA LYS A 147 -8.63 -7.60 -12.75
C LYS A 147 -8.91 -7.79 -11.27
N GLU A 148 -9.37 -6.75 -10.59
CA GLU A 148 -9.71 -6.82 -9.16
C GLU A 148 -10.91 -7.74 -8.92
N ALA A 149 -11.93 -7.69 -9.78
CA ALA A 149 -13.08 -8.57 -9.68
C ALA A 149 -12.70 -10.06 -9.83
N LEU A 150 -11.85 -10.38 -10.81
CA LEU A 150 -11.33 -11.73 -11.02
C LEU A 150 -10.54 -12.23 -9.80
N ARG A 151 -9.62 -11.44 -9.29
CA ARG A 151 -8.78 -11.78 -8.13
C ARG A 151 -9.59 -11.92 -6.84
N LEU A 152 -10.58 -11.06 -6.65
CA LEU A 152 -11.49 -11.18 -5.50
C LEU A 152 -12.34 -12.45 -5.62
N GLY A 153 -12.83 -12.77 -6.81
CA GLY A 153 -13.55 -14.02 -7.07
C GLY A 153 -12.71 -15.27 -6.80
N GLU A 154 -11.42 -15.25 -7.14
CA GLU A 154 -10.49 -16.33 -6.81
C GLU A 154 -10.30 -16.47 -5.30
N LEU A 155 -10.10 -15.35 -4.58
CA LEU A 155 -9.97 -15.33 -3.13
C LEU A 155 -11.19 -15.96 -2.44
N VAL A 156 -12.39 -15.60 -2.89
CA VAL A 156 -13.65 -16.15 -2.36
C VAL A 156 -13.77 -17.65 -2.64
N ARG A 157 -13.49 -18.09 -3.87
CA ARG A 157 -13.56 -19.53 -4.26
C ARG A 157 -12.60 -20.41 -3.48
N GLN A 158 -11.44 -19.91 -3.11
CA GLN A 158 -10.45 -20.68 -2.32
C GLN A 158 -10.71 -20.62 -0.80
N GLY A 159 -11.70 -19.85 -0.34
CA GLY A 159 -12.07 -19.73 1.07
C GLY A 159 -11.14 -18.85 1.90
N GLY A 160 -10.55 -17.80 1.30
CA GLY A 160 -9.66 -16.87 1.94
C GLY A 160 -8.23 -16.88 1.41
N VAL A 161 -7.33 -16.22 2.14
CA VAL A 161 -5.91 -16.12 1.78
C VAL A 161 -5.19 -17.44 2.08
N ARG A 162 -4.39 -17.89 1.13
CA ARG A 162 -3.44 -18.98 1.33
C ARG A 162 -2.03 -18.39 1.43
N VAL A 163 -1.45 -18.50 2.60
CA VAL A 163 -0.08 -18.05 2.91
C VAL A 163 0.88 -19.23 2.79
#